data_6296ac5ebd43c1d5b52a9d7dd9f8a268
#
_entry.id   6296ac5ebd43c1d5b52a9d7dd9f8a268
#
_cell.length_a   1.000
_cell.length_b   1.000
_cell.length_c   1.000
_cell.angle_alpha   90.00
_cell.angle_beta   90.00
_cell.angle_gamma   90.00
#
_symmetry.space_group_name_H-M   'P 1'
#
loop_
_entity.id
_entity.type
_entity.pdbx_description
1 polymer ?
#
loop_
_entity_poly.entity_id
_entity_poly.type
_entity_poly.pdbx_seq_one_letter_code
_entity_poly.pdbx_strand_id
1 'polypeptide(L)'
;MNLTADLAGYGINAMKKLSVLSLLFATLTCALWAKSGPVIRKEIKEEKGRNVEYMFIDGIKVHEKDPEKQPQPPVVEPKPYDAQSAKPPKGAIVLFDGTQKTLKNWQATNGGPTKWKLVEGALESVRGGGYLQSKKEFGSCKLHIEFATPREAKGSGQGRGNSGVFLMGQYEIQVLDSYKNITYPDGQCGALYGRAKPLVNASRGPGEWQSYDVTFHRPIFNEAGKVTRKAKFHVIHNGHVIHDHLELSGGTGWRGPHSISEYKKHGDKGPLKMQDHGNPVRFRNVWIVPI
;
A
#
# COMPACT_ATOMS: atom_id res chain seq x y z
N MET A 1 64.81 -31.25 -44.48
CA MET A 1 64.85 -32.02 -43.23
C MET A 1 63.57 -31.61 -42.42
N ASN A 2 62.70 -32.59 -42.34
CA ASN A 2 61.40 -32.44 -41.60
C ASN A 2 61.68 -32.40 -40.09
N LEU A 3 60.85 -31.58 -39.41
CA LEU A 3 60.42 -31.82 -38.07
C LEU A 3 59.09 -31.15 -37.80
N THR A 4 58.02 -31.91 -37.99
CA THR A 4 56.73 -31.75 -37.41
C THR A 4 56.74 -32.34 -36.01
N ALA A 5 56.28 -31.61 -35.02
CA ALA A 5 55.93 -32.17 -33.71
C ALA A 5 54.73 -31.48 -33.11
N ASP A 6 53.70 -32.25 -32.95
CA ASP A 6 52.55 -32.25 -32.03
C ASP A 6 52.40 -31.12 -31.03
N LEU A 7 51.25 -30.46 -31.12
CA LEU A 7 50.57 -29.80 -30.01
C LEU A 7 49.02 -30.02 -30.16
N ALA A 8 48.59 -31.22 -29.85
CA ALA A 8 47.19 -31.51 -29.65
C ALA A 8 47.04 -32.24 -28.31
N GLY A 9 46.47 -31.61 -27.30
CA GLY A 9 46.12 -32.35 -26.09
C GLY A 9 45.99 -31.62 -24.76
N TYR A 10 45.71 -30.33 -24.72
CA TYR A 10 45.40 -29.69 -23.40
C TYR A 10 44.33 -28.58 -23.53
N GLY A 11 43.11 -28.88 -23.98
CA GLY A 11 42.12 -27.79 -24.17
C GLY A 11 40.67 -28.09 -23.80
N ILE A 12 40.29 -29.32 -23.48
CA ILE A 12 38.88 -29.67 -23.40
C ILE A 12 38.34 -29.85 -21.96
N ASN A 13 39.21 -30.06 -20.98
CA ASN A 13 38.76 -30.32 -19.60
C ASN A 13 38.63 -29.08 -18.71
N ALA A 14 39.15 -27.91 -19.12
CA ALA A 14 39.00 -26.66 -18.33
C ALA A 14 37.69 -25.93 -18.56
N MET A 15 37.09 -26.04 -19.76
CA MET A 15 35.82 -25.34 -20.07
C MET A 15 34.55 -26.03 -19.52
N LYS A 16 34.63 -27.35 -19.24
CA LYS A 16 33.46 -28.05 -18.64
C LYS A 16 33.31 -27.86 -17.13
N LYS A 17 34.39 -27.47 -16.43
CA LYS A 17 34.33 -27.19 -14.99
C LYS A 17 33.83 -25.76 -14.67
N LEU A 18 33.99 -24.78 -15.58
CA LEU A 18 33.48 -23.43 -15.37
C LEU A 18 31.98 -23.30 -15.62
N SER A 19 31.39 -24.12 -16.50
CA SER A 19 29.95 -24.06 -16.79
C SER A 19 29.07 -24.65 -15.68
N VAL A 20 29.60 -25.62 -14.91
CA VAL A 20 28.82 -26.21 -13.79
C VAL A 20 28.87 -25.34 -12.54
N LEU A 21 29.94 -24.57 -12.32
CA LEU A 21 30.02 -23.64 -11.19
C LEU A 21 29.17 -22.38 -11.40
N SER A 22 29.03 -21.89 -12.63
CA SER A 22 28.18 -20.76 -12.95
C SER A 22 26.67 -21.08 -12.91
N LEU A 23 26.28 -22.33 -13.22
CA LEU A 23 24.86 -22.75 -13.08
C LEU A 23 24.46 -22.98 -11.61
N LEU A 24 25.38 -23.42 -10.74
CA LEU A 24 25.10 -23.56 -9.31
C LEU A 24 25.01 -22.22 -8.59
N PHE A 25 25.73 -21.17 -9.04
CA PHE A 25 25.59 -19.82 -8.48
C PHE A 25 24.30 -19.12 -8.94
N ALA A 26 23.84 -19.35 -10.18
CA ALA A 26 22.59 -18.77 -10.69
C ALA A 26 21.35 -19.39 -10.05
N THR A 27 21.38 -20.67 -9.66
CA THR A 27 20.27 -21.32 -8.96
C THR A 27 20.23 -21.01 -7.46
N LEU A 28 21.35 -20.69 -6.83
CA LEU A 28 21.41 -20.32 -5.41
C LEU A 28 20.95 -18.89 -5.14
N THR A 29 21.08 -17.97 -6.12
CA THR A 29 20.59 -16.59 -5.97
C THR A 29 19.09 -16.46 -6.19
N CYS A 30 18.44 -17.40 -6.91
CA CYS A 30 16.98 -17.42 -7.06
C CYS A 30 16.24 -18.03 -5.86
N ALA A 31 16.90 -18.82 -5.02
CA ALA A 31 16.29 -19.46 -3.84
C ALA A 31 16.29 -18.58 -2.58
N LEU A 32 17.04 -17.46 -2.56
CA LEU A 32 17.14 -16.54 -1.42
C LEU A 32 16.11 -15.41 -1.40
N TRP A 33 15.21 -15.37 -2.39
CA TRP A 33 14.04 -14.48 -2.39
C TRP A 33 12.76 -15.20 -1.95
N ALA A 34 12.87 -16.20 -1.10
CA ALA A 34 11.74 -16.67 -0.32
C ALA A 34 11.33 -15.55 0.63
N LYS A 35 10.17 -14.94 0.35
CA LYS A 35 9.54 -13.83 1.05
C LYS A 35 9.57 -14.02 2.57
N SER A 36 10.63 -13.54 3.21
CA SER A 36 10.56 -13.22 4.64
C SER A 36 9.63 -12.01 4.77
N GLY A 37 8.64 -12.08 5.66
CA GLY A 37 7.80 -10.92 5.97
C GLY A 37 8.65 -9.72 6.39
N PRO A 38 8.06 -8.53 6.57
CA PRO A 38 8.78 -7.31 6.89
C PRO A 38 9.67 -7.52 8.13
N VAL A 39 10.91 -7.06 8.03
CA VAL A 39 11.89 -7.13 9.12
C VAL A 39 11.62 -6.00 10.10
N ILE A 40 11.21 -6.35 11.31
CA ILE A 40 10.99 -5.38 12.40
C ILE A 40 12.20 -5.37 13.30
N ARG A 41 12.76 -4.20 13.53
CA ARG A 41 13.89 -3.98 14.41
C ARG A 41 13.58 -2.88 15.42
N LYS A 42 14.10 -3.03 16.64
CA LYS A 42 14.06 -2.02 17.68
C LYS A 42 15.47 -1.47 17.93
N GLU A 43 15.59 -0.18 18.10
CA GLU A 43 16.80 0.49 18.55
C GLU A 43 16.50 1.30 19.78
N ILE A 44 17.36 1.20 20.79
CA ILE A 44 17.30 2.05 21.98
C ILE A 44 18.36 3.14 21.82
N LYS A 45 17.94 4.41 21.96
CA LYS A 45 18.84 5.57 21.97
C LYS A 45 18.62 6.35 23.24
N GLU A 46 19.73 6.83 23.81
CA GLU A 46 19.65 7.75 24.94
C GLU A 46 19.33 9.16 24.42
N GLU A 47 18.22 9.73 24.91
CA GLU A 47 17.81 11.10 24.60
C GLU A 47 17.46 11.83 25.89
N LYS A 48 18.17 12.92 26.15
CA LYS A 48 17.97 13.75 27.39
C LYS A 48 17.97 12.92 28.67
N GLY A 49 18.92 11.99 28.81
CA GLY A 49 19.07 11.11 29.95
C GLY A 49 18.03 10.01 30.10
N ARG A 50 17.29 9.69 29.03
CA ARG A 50 16.29 8.61 29.02
C ARG A 50 16.53 7.68 27.84
N ASN A 51 16.37 6.38 28.05
CA ASN A 51 16.37 5.40 26.99
C ASN A 51 15.07 5.48 26.21
N VAL A 52 15.16 5.81 24.91
CA VAL A 52 14.03 5.90 23.98
C VAL A 52 14.12 4.77 22.98
N GLU A 53 13.08 3.93 22.91
CA GLU A 53 12.98 2.85 21.93
C GLU A 53 12.38 3.37 20.62
N TYR A 54 13.03 3.08 19.52
CA TYR A 54 12.55 3.37 18.15
C TYR A 54 12.26 2.08 17.40
N MET A 55 11.20 2.12 16.58
CA MET A 55 10.79 1.00 15.74
C MET A 55 11.19 1.24 14.30
N PHE A 56 11.73 0.20 13.67
CA PHE A 56 12.07 0.18 12.25
C PHE A 56 11.37 -0.97 11.54
N ILE A 57 10.86 -0.73 10.36
CA ILE A 57 10.29 -1.75 9.46
C ILE A 57 11.05 -1.65 8.15
N ASP A 58 11.72 -2.73 7.74
CA ASP A 58 12.57 -2.80 6.54
C ASP A 58 13.58 -1.63 6.46
N GLY A 59 14.19 -1.32 7.60
CA GLY A 59 15.19 -0.26 7.73
C GLY A 59 14.62 1.17 7.80
N ILE A 60 13.31 1.33 7.71
CA ILE A 60 12.64 2.63 7.80
C ILE A 60 12.16 2.86 9.22
N LYS A 61 12.58 3.95 9.83
CA LYS A 61 12.07 4.38 11.13
C LYS A 61 10.60 4.79 11.00
N VAL A 62 9.74 4.14 11.76
CA VAL A 62 8.29 4.36 11.69
C VAL A 62 7.97 5.82 12.00
N HIS A 63 7.22 6.47 11.10
CA HIS A 63 6.78 7.87 11.23
C HIS A 63 7.88 8.87 11.62
N GLU A 64 9.07 8.74 11.01
CA GLU A 64 10.17 9.68 11.25
C GLU A 64 9.76 11.11 10.90
N LYS A 65 9.93 12.03 11.84
CA LYS A 65 9.56 13.44 11.66
C LYS A 65 10.47 14.17 10.67
N ASP A 66 11.68 13.65 10.44
CA ASP A 66 12.66 14.20 9.51
C ASP A 66 12.71 13.31 8.26
N PRO A 67 11.76 13.51 7.32
CA PRO A 67 11.55 12.60 6.20
C PRO A 67 12.72 12.53 5.24
N GLU A 68 13.54 13.58 5.16
CA GLU A 68 14.73 13.63 4.28
C GLU A 68 15.80 12.62 4.70
N LYS A 69 15.79 12.19 5.96
CA LYS A 69 16.70 11.14 6.47
C LYS A 69 16.23 9.72 6.17
N GLN A 70 15.10 9.57 5.51
CA GLN A 70 14.50 8.27 5.21
C GLN A 70 14.56 7.96 3.72
N PRO A 71 14.77 6.70 3.33
CA PRO A 71 14.75 6.28 1.92
C PRO A 71 13.34 6.44 1.33
N GLN A 72 13.13 7.53 0.60
CA GLN A 72 11.88 7.82 -0.09
C GLN A 72 11.61 6.80 -1.20
N PRO A 73 10.34 6.47 -1.51
CA PRO A 73 10.01 5.69 -2.69
C PRO A 73 10.45 6.44 -3.95
N PRO A 74 11.15 5.79 -4.91
CA PRO A 74 11.53 6.43 -6.15
C PRO A 74 10.29 6.90 -6.93
N VAL A 75 10.36 8.11 -7.48
CA VAL A 75 9.29 8.69 -8.29
C VAL A 75 9.33 8.04 -9.67
N VAL A 76 8.17 7.62 -10.16
CA VAL A 76 7.98 7.06 -11.50
C VAL A 76 6.86 7.80 -12.21
N GLU A 77 6.91 7.82 -13.56
CA GLU A 77 5.82 8.37 -14.36
C GLU A 77 4.59 7.46 -14.25
N PRO A 78 3.40 7.99 -13.89
CA PRO A 78 2.17 7.23 -13.86
C PRO A 78 1.83 6.67 -15.24
N LYS A 79 1.40 5.40 -15.34
CA LYS A 79 0.94 4.86 -16.62
C LYS A 79 -0.34 5.57 -17.08
N PRO A 80 -0.61 5.64 -18.38
CA PRO A 80 -1.88 6.15 -18.88
C PRO A 80 -3.07 5.49 -18.19
N TYR A 81 -4.14 6.25 -17.98
CA TYR A 81 -5.36 5.70 -17.41
C TYR A 81 -5.96 4.65 -18.34
N ASP A 82 -6.16 3.44 -17.84
CA ASP A 82 -6.79 2.35 -18.55
C ASP A 82 -8.28 2.27 -18.20
N ALA A 83 -9.12 2.89 -19.04
CA ALA A 83 -10.55 2.89 -18.86
C ALA A 83 -11.18 1.48 -18.96
N GLN A 84 -10.50 0.51 -19.56
CA GLN A 84 -11.02 -0.85 -19.68
C GLN A 84 -10.81 -1.63 -18.38
N SER A 85 -9.65 -1.56 -17.78
CA SER A 85 -9.35 -2.21 -16.48
C SER A 85 -10.12 -1.56 -15.34
N ALA A 86 -10.50 -0.29 -15.47
CA ALA A 86 -11.31 0.43 -14.50
C ALA A 86 -12.80 0.04 -14.48
N LYS A 87 -13.29 -0.67 -15.51
CA LYS A 87 -14.70 -1.13 -15.56
C LYS A 87 -14.93 -2.26 -14.56
N PRO A 88 -16.08 -2.22 -13.84
CA PRO A 88 -16.45 -3.32 -12.97
C PRO A 88 -16.56 -4.63 -13.77
N PRO A 89 -15.83 -5.69 -13.41
CA PRO A 89 -15.96 -6.99 -14.07
C PRO A 89 -17.31 -7.65 -13.72
N LYS A 90 -17.68 -8.69 -14.49
CA LYS A 90 -18.88 -9.48 -14.19
C LYS A 90 -18.83 -10.01 -12.74
N GLY A 91 -19.90 -9.78 -12.00
CA GLY A 91 -20.01 -10.18 -10.58
C GLY A 91 -19.45 -9.17 -9.58
N ALA A 92 -18.91 -8.06 -10.04
CA ALA A 92 -18.51 -6.97 -9.14
C ALA A 92 -19.71 -6.33 -8.44
N ILE A 93 -19.51 -5.96 -7.19
CA ILE A 93 -20.46 -5.16 -6.41
C ILE A 93 -20.04 -3.70 -6.58
N VAL A 94 -20.82 -2.95 -7.35
CA VAL A 94 -20.61 -1.52 -7.54
C VAL A 94 -21.09 -0.78 -6.28
N LEU A 95 -20.13 -0.19 -5.56
CA LEU A 95 -20.42 0.60 -4.36
C LEU A 95 -20.74 2.05 -4.70
N PHE A 96 -20.05 2.60 -5.70
CA PHE A 96 -20.26 3.96 -6.16
C PHE A 96 -19.92 4.11 -7.65
N ASP A 97 -20.89 4.55 -8.43
CA ASP A 97 -20.80 4.76 -9.89
C ASP A 97 -20.95 6.24 -10.30
N GLY A 98 -20.90 7.16 -9.34
CA GLY A 98 -21.10 8.60 -9.60
C GLY A 98 -22.54 9.07 -9.48
N THR A 99 -23.50 8.19 -9.19
CA THR A 99 -24.91 8.53 -9.13
C THR A 99 -25.47 8.63 -7.71
N GLN A 100 -26.51 9.42 -7.55
CA GLN A 100 -27.26 9.51 -6.30
C GLN A 100 -27.84 8.14 -5.85
N LYS A 101 -28.11 7.24 -6.81
CA LYS A 101 -28.60 5.88 -6.52
C LYS A 101 -27.59 5.09 -5.70
N THR A 102 -26.32 5.18 -6.01
CA THR A 102 -25.26 4.43 -5.30
C THR A 102 -24.76 5.14 -4.05
N LEU A 103 -25.05 6.44 -3.89
CA LEU A 103 -24.78 7.14 -2.62
C LEU A 103 -25.47 6.48 -1.42
N LYS A 104 -26.64 5.87 -1.60
CA LYS A 104 -27.36 5.14 -0.55
C LYS A 104 -26.62 3.90 0.00
N ASN A 105 -25.57 3.43 -0.69
CA ASN A 105 -24.72 2.32 -0.22
C ASN A 105 -23.78 2.75 0.92
N TRP A 106 -23.73 4.05 1.22
CA TRP A 106 -22.81 4.65 2.15
C TRP A 106 -23.51 5.26 3.36
N GLN A 107 -22.78 5.39 4.45
CA GLN A 107 -23.23 5.99 5.70
C GLN A 107 -22.04 6.57 6.49
N ALA A 108 -22.30 7.42 7.46
CA ALA A 108 -21.31 7.81 8.45
C ALA A 108 -20.96 6.61 9.36
N THR A 109 -19.82 6.66 10.04
CA THR A 109 -19.36 5.54 10.90
C THR A 109 -20.27 5.25 12.11
N ASN A 110 -21.12 6.21 12.49
CA ASN A 110 -22.16 6.02 13.51
C ASN A 110 -23.47 5.42 12.96
N GLY A 111 -23.50 5.01 11.67
CA GLY A 111 -24.68 4.46 11.00
C GLY A 111 -25.68 5.51 10.48
N GLY A 112 -25.48 6.79 10.78
CA GLY A 112 -26.32 7.88 10.32
C GLY A 112 -25.99 8.37 8.90
N PRO A 113 -26.71 9.41 8.42
CA PRO A 113 -26.43 10.03 7.13
C PRO A 113 -25.01 10.59 7.08
N THR A 114 -24.36 10.46 5.92
CA THR A 114 -23.05 11.08 5.70
C THR A 114 -23.19 12.57 5.42
N LYS A 115 -22.18 13.36 5.81
CA LYS A 115 -22.01 14.77 5.43
C LYS A 115 -21.20 14.93 4.14
N TRP A 116 -20.64 13.83 3.59
CA TRP A 116 -19.93 13.86 2.31
C TRP A 116 -20.87 14.27 1.19
N LYS A 117 -20.34 14.97 0.20
CA LYS A 117 -21.11 15.54 -0.90
C LYS A 117 -20.92 14.75 -2.18
N LEU A 118 -21.95 14.76 -3.02
CA LEU A 118 -21.85 14.34 -4.42
C LEU A 118 -21.49 15.57 -5.25
N VAL A 119 -20.28 15.62 -5.80
CA VAL A 119 -19.75 16.74 -6.59
C VAL A 119 -19.23 16.18 -7.91
N GLU A 120 -19.79 16.60 -9.02
CA GLU A 120 -19.35 16.20 -10.39
C GLU A 120 -19.20 14.67 -10.53
N GLY A 121 -20.14 13.89 -10.02
CA GLY A 121 -20.09 12.43 -10.08
C GLY A 121 -19.07 11.78 -9.14
N ALA A 122 -18.57 12.50 -8.15
CA ALA A 122 -17.64 11.98 -7.14
C ALA A 122 -18.16 12.22 -5.72
N LEU A 123 -17.78 11.36 -4.80
CA LEU A 123 -17.93 11.56 -3.36
C LEU A 123 -16.80 12.46 -2.88
N GLU A 124 -17.11 13.63 -2.36
CA GLU A 124 -16.14 14.58 -1.83
C GLU A 124 -16.21 14.63 -0.31
N SER A 125 -15.06 14.46 0.36
CA SER A 125 -14.98 14.62 1.81
C SER A 125 -15.19 16.05 2.25
N VAL A 126 -15.86 16.22 3.38
CA VAL A 126 -16.16 17.52 3.96
C VAL A 126 -15.49 17.61 5.32
N ARG A 127 -14.71 18.65 5.53
CA ARG A 127 -14.00 18.88 6.80
C ARG A 127 -14.95 18.81 8.00
N GLY A 128 -14.66 17.92 8.94
CA GLY A 128 -15.51 17.65 10.10
C GLY A 128 -16.75 16.82 9.76
N GLY A 129 -16.82 16.25 8.54
CA GLY A 129 -17.86 15.34 8.09
C GLY A 129 -17.73 13.93 8.64
N GLY A 130 -16.57 13.60 9.18
CA GLY A 130 -16.24 12.26 9.66
C GLY A 130 -15.98 11.27 8.53
N TYR A 131 -15.64 10.05 8.89
CA TYR A 131 -15.37 9.00 7.91
C TYR A 131 -16.65 8.52 7.24
N LEU A 132 -16.52 8.18 5.95
CA LEU A 132 -17.56 7.54 5.16
C LEU A 132 -17.32 6.04 5.13
N GLN A 133 -18.34 5.21 5.31
CA GLN A 133 -18.22 3.77 5.21
C GLN A 133 -19.34 3.13 4.38
N SER A 134 -19.01 2.02 3.72
CA SER A 134 -20.02 1.20 3.04
C SER A 134 -20.94 0.55 4.07
N LYS A 135 -22.23 0.45 3.73
CA LYS A 135 -23.20 -0.32 4.53
C LYS A 135 -22.94 -1.83 4.44
N LYS A 136 -22.51 -2.29 3.25
CA LYS A 136 -22.13 -3.67 3.03
C LYS A 136 -20.72 -3.91 3.51
N GLU A 137 -20.49 -5.04 4.17
CA GLU A 137 -19.21 -5.44 4.71
C GLU A 137 -18.54 -6.51 3.84
N PHE A 138 -17.22 -6.52 3.84
CA PHE A 138 -16.37 -7.38 3.02
C PHE A 138 -15.23 -7.96 3.84
N GLY A 139 -14.82 -9.19 3.51
CA GLY A 139 -13.57 -9.79 3.97
C GLY A 139 -12.48 -9.66 2.91
N SER A 140 -11.91 -10.80 2.49
CA SER A 140 -10.97 -10.82 1.35
C SER A 140 -11.66 -10.36 0.08
N CYS A 141 -10.99 -9.52 -0.72
CA CYS A 141 -11.62 -8.95 -1.91
C CYS A 141 -10.58 -8.39 -2.90
N LYS A 142 -11.02 -8.19 -4.15
CA LYS A 142 -10.43 -7.24 -5.07
C LYS A 142 -11.22 -5.93 -4.98
N LEU A 143 -10.52 -4.82 -4.88
CA LEU A 143 -11.10 -3.47 -4.84
C LEU A 143 -10.50 -2.65 -5.97
N HIS A 144 -11.35 -1.94 -6.70
CA HIS A 144 -10.94 -0.79 -7.50
C HIS A 144 -11.54 0.47 -6.90
N ILE A 145 -10.75 1.53 -6.81
CA ILE A 145 -11.18 2.83 -6.33
C ILE A 145 -10.37 3.93 -7.00
N GLU A 146 -11.05 4.94 -7.50
CA GLU A 146 -10.40 6.14 -8.02
C GLU A 146 -10.53 7.29 -7.03
N PHE A 147 -9.47 8.09 -6.93
CA PHE A 147 -9.45 9.27 -6.07
C PHE A 147 -8.74 10.45 -6.75
N ALA A 148 -9.06 11.65 -6.30
CA ALA A 148 -8.34 12.87 -6.67
C ALA A 148 -8.15 13.75 -5.44
N THR A 149 -6.90 14.17 -5.21
CA THR A 149 -6.60 15.18 -4.20
C THR A 149 -7.06 16.56 -4.67
N PRO A 150 -7.26 17.54 -3.78
CA PRO A 150 -7.71 18.87 -4.20
C PRO A 150 -6.81 19.48 -5.27
N ARG A 151 -7.41 20.06 -6.33
CA ARG A 151 -6.67 20.68 -7.44
C ARG A 151 -5.73 21.79 -6.94
N GLU A 152 -6.18 22.58 -5.98
CA GLU A 152 -5.37 23.57 -5.31
C GLU A 152 -4.61 22.94 -4.15
N ALA A 153 -3.32 22.68 -4.35
CA ALA A 153 -2.47 22.09 -3.31
C ALA A 153 -2.26 23.08 -2.17
N LYS A 154 -2.73 22.73 -0.98
CA LYS A 154 -2.53 23.54 0.25
C LYS A 154 -1.81 22.72 1.31
N GLY A 155 -0.81 23.32 1.94
CA GLY A 155 -0.01 22.67 2.96
C GLY A 155 1.15 21.83 2.40
N SER A 156 1.74 21.02 3.26
CA SER A 156 2.88 20.14 2.95
C SER A 156 2.82 18.86 3.80
N GLY A 157 3.61 17.87 3.41
CA GLY A 157 3.70 16.60 4.12
C GLY A 157 2.32 15.97 4.29
N GLN A 158 2.00 15.53 5.50
CA GLN A 158 0.70 14.93 5.85
C GLN A 158 -0.47 15.92 5.87
N GLY A 159 -0.22 17.21 5.78
CA GLY A 159 -1.26 18.25 5.71
C GLY A 159 -1.81 18.50 4.31
N ARG A 160 -1.29 17.83 3.26
CA ARG A 160 -1.63 18.13 1.86
C ARG A 160 -2.41 17.00 1.21
N GLY A 161 -3.70 17.24 0.90
CA GLY A 161 -4.55 16.29 0.18
C GLY A 161 -4.69 14.95 0.87
N ASN A 162 -4.77 14.94 2.20
CA ASN A 162 -4.75 13.73 3.02
C ASN A 162 -6.14 13.10 3.14
N SER A 163 -6.16 11.79 3.00
CA SER A 163 -7.29 10.90 3.24
C SER A 163 -6.74 9.46 3.43
N GLY A 164 -7.62 8.45 3.46
CA GLY A 164 -7.26 7.04 3.55
C GLY A 164 -8.37 6.14 3.06
N VAL A 165 -7.99 4.97 2.53
CA VAL A 165 -8.90 3.89 2.14
C VAL A 165 -8.66 2.71 3.06
N PHE A 166 -9.68 2.28 3.81
CA PHE A 166 -9.56 1.26 4.85
C PHE A 166 -10.33 0.00 4.46
N LEU A 167 -9.61 -1.09 4.20
CA LEU A 167 -10.21 -2.42 4.04
C LEU A 167 -10.65 -2.93 5.41
N MET A 168 -11.87 -3.51 5.47
CA MET A 168 -12.53 -3.93 6.71
C MET A 168 -12.63 -2.82 7.78
N GLY A 169 -12.55 -1.55 7.35
CA GLY A 169 -12.56 -0.40 8.25
C GLY A 169 -11.32 -0.24 9.15
N GLN A 170 -10.26 -1.03 8.92
CA GLN A 170 -9.10 -1.12 9.80
C GLN A 170 -7.75 -1.02 9.07
N TYR A 171 -7.63 -1.58 7.87
CA TYR A 171 -6.35 -1.70 7.15
C TYR A 171 -6.24 -0.59 6.11
N GLU A 172 -5.46 0.41 6.41
CA GLU A 172 -5.36 1.66 5.65
C GLU A 172 -4.33 1.58 4.52
N ILE A 173 -4.78 1.96 3.33
CA ILE A 173 -3.94 2.41 2.23
C ILE A 173 -4.04 3.93 2.22
N GLN A 174 -2.91 4.60 2.41
CA GLN A 174 -2.84 6.06 2.48
C GLN A 174 -3.25 6.72 1.17
N VAL A 175 -4.07 7.76 1.27
CA VAL A 175 -4.32 8.72 0.19
C VAL A 175 -3.70 10.05 0.58
N LEU A 176 -2.80 10.56 -0.27
CA LEU A 176 -2.07 11.80 -0.03
C LEU A 176 -1.74 12.47 -1.36
N ASP A 177 -1.66 13.78 -1.40
CA ASP A 177 -0.99 14.44 -2.49
C ASP A 177 0.53 14.31 -2.31
N SER A 178 1.10 13.24 -2.88
CA SER A 178 2.54 12.95 -2.86
C SER A 178 3.29 13.45 -4.10
N TYR A 179 2.61 14.21 -4.98
CA TYR A 179 3.26 14.84 -6.12
C TYR A 179 4.14 15.99 -5.67
N LYS A 180 5.48 15.83 -5.80
CA LYS A 180 6.46 16.83 -5.32
C LYS A 180 6.22 17.24 -3.86
N ASN A 181 5.90 16.28 -3.02
CA ASN A 181 5.59 16.48 -1.59
C ASN A 181 6.23 15.38 -0.76
N ILE A 182 7.14 15.75 0.12
CA ILE A 182 7.90 14.83 0.96
C ILE A 182 7.21 14.71 2.32
N THR A 183 7.09 13.47 2.78
CA THR A 183 6.69 13.12 4.14
C THR A 183 7.40 11.82 4.56
N TYR A 184 7.16 11.33 5.77
CA TYR A 184 7.71 10.02 6.15
C TYR A 184 7.23 8.93 5.16
N PRO A 185 8.15 8.01 4.74
CA PRO A 185 7.87 7.08 3.64
C PRO A 185 6.67 6.15 3.88
N ASP A 186 6.45 5.74 5.13
CA ASP A 186 5.35 4.89 5.57
C ASP A 186 4.01 5.64 5.73
N GLY A 187 3.96 6.89 5.30
CA GLY A 187 2.77 7.74 5.19
C GLY A 187 2.65 8.41 3.82
N GLN A 188 3.46 8.05 2.84
CA GLN A 188 3.31 8.47 1.44
C GLN A 188 2.02 7.90 0.83
N CYS A 189 1.55 8.50 -0.28
CA CYS A 189 0.43 7.98 -1.05
C CYS A 189 0.67 6.50 -1.42
N GLY A 190 -0.29 5.64 -1.10
CA GLY A 190 -0.17 4.19 -1.30
C GLY A 190 0.54 3.43 -0.18
N ALA A 191 1.08 4.10 0.84
CA ALA A 191 1.64 3.40 1.98
C ALA A 191 0.57 2.54 2.68
N LEU A 192 0.94 1.34 3.13
CA LEU A 192 0.19 0.64 4.17
C LEU A 192 0.56 1.33 5.49
N TYR A 193 -0.29 2.24 5.94
CA TYR A 193 0.03 3.33 6.84
C TYR A 193 0.73 2.89 8.13
N GLY A 194 1.95 3.38 8.35
CA GLY A 194 2.80 3.01 9.47
C GLY A 194 3.35 1.59 9.43
N ARG A 195 3.28 0.90 8.25
CA ARG A 195 3.70 -0.50 8.09
C ARG A 195 4.64 -0.73 6.93
N ALA A 196 4.39 -0.09 5.80
CA ALA A 196 5.23 -0.24 4.63
C ALA A 196 5.12 1.00 3.74
N LYS A 197 6.27 1.49 3.27
CA LYS A 197 6.28 2.46 2.19
C LYS A 197 5.89 1.80 0.87
N PRO A 198 5.32 2.53 -0.09
CA PRO A 198 5.17 2.01 -1.44
C PRO A 198 6.53 1.74 -2.08
N LEU A 199 6.59 0.77 -2.99
CA LEU A 199 7.81 0.46 -3.76
C LEU A 199 8.23 1.64 -4.65
N VAL A 200 7.26 2.36 -5.20
CA VAL A 200 7.46 3.57 -6.01
C VAL A 200 6.39 4.61 -5.70
N ASN A 201 6.68 5.88 -5.94
CA ASN A 201 5.70 6.97 -5.93
C ASN A 201 5.23 7.23 -7.37
N ALA A 202 4.04 6.72 -7.71
CA ALA A 202 3.38 6.90 -8.99
C ALA A 202 2.26 7.96 -8.94
N SER A 203 2.37 8.94 -8.03
CA SER A 203 1.32 9.96 -7.85
C SER A 203 1.23 10.90 -9.03
N ARG A 204 0.01 11.18 -9.48
CA ARG A 204 -0.32 12.26 -10.41
C ARG A 204 -0.38 13.59 -9.67
N GLY A 205 -0.41 14.67 -10.42
CA GLY A 205 -0.57 16.02 -9.89
C GLY A 205 -1.90 16.22 -9.13
N PRO A 206 -1.98 17.26 -8.27
CA PRO A 206 -3.21 17.59 -7.55
C PRO A 206 -4.37 17.87 -8.51
N GLY A 207 -5.54 17.36 -8.19
CA GLY A 207 -6.75 17.45 -9.02
C GLY A 207 -6.86 16.40 -10.11
N GLU A 208 -5.80 15.65 -10.40
CA GLU A 208 -5.83 14.56 -11.37
C GLU A 208 -6.35 13.26 -10.73
N TRP A 209 -7.12 12.49 -11.51
CA TRP A 209 -7.64 11.21 -11.06
C TRP A 209 -6.56 10.15 -11.03
N GLN A 210 -6.54 9.42 -9.94
CA GLN A 210 -5.61 8.33 -9.63
C GLN A 210 -6.40 7.08 -9.26
N SER A 211 -5.82 5.90 -9.40
CA SER A 211 -6.49 4.65 -9.08
C SER A 211 -5.67 3.74 -8.17
N TYR A 212 -6.36 3.05 -7.28
CA TYR A 212 -5.85 1.85 -6.62
C TYR A 212 -6.60 0.62 -7.13
N ASP A 213 -5.85 -0.39 -7.56
CA ASP A 213 -6.31 -1.76 -7.79
C ASP A 213 -5.69 -2.64 -6.70
N VAL A 214 -6.54 -3.19 -5.84
CA VAL A 214 -6.10 -3.89 -4.62
C VAL A 214 -6.58 -5.32 -4.63
N THR A 215 -5.69 -6.28 -4.36
CA THR A 215 -6.07 -7.61 -3.91
C THR A 215 -5.72 -7.73 -2.43
N PHE A 216 -6.76 -7.88 -1.62
CA PHE A 216 -6.66 -7.97 -0.17
C PHE A 216 -7.09 -9.34 0.33
N HIS A 217 -6.24 -9.99 1.10
CA HIS A 217 -6.59 -11.17 1.88
C HIS A 217 -6.63 -10.78 3.35
N ARG A 218 -7.79 -10.97 3.98
CA ARG A 218 -7.98 -10.67 5.39
C ARG A 218 -7.11 -11.53 6.30
N PRO A 219 -6.75 -11.09 7.50
CA PRO A 219 -6.13 -11.95 8.48
C PRO A 219 -7.12 -13.00 8.98
N ILE A 220 -6.58 -14.10 9.49
CA ILE A 220 -7.35 -15.13 10.21
C ILE A 220 -6.83 -15.18 11.64
N PHE A 221 -7.75 -15.30 12.57
CA PHE A 221 -7.46 -15.43 14.00
C PHE A 221 -7.97 -16.77 14.50
N ASN A 222 -7.27 -17.37 15.47
CA ASN A 222 -7.78 -18.48 16.23
C ASN A 222 -8.73 -18.02 17.34
N GLU A 223 -9.30 -18.96 18.08
CA GLU A 223 -10.22 -18.66 19.19
C GLU A 223 -9.59 -17.77 20.26
N ALA A 224 -8.31 -17.98 20.57
CA ALA A 224 -7.54 -17.17 21.51
C ALA A 224 -7.21 -15.74 21.00
N GLY A 225 -7.64 -15.37 19.78
CA GLY A 225 -7.39 -14.06 19.20
C GLY A 225 -6.00 -13.86 18.60
N LYS A 226 -5.20 -14.92 18.52
CA LYS A 226 -3.88 -14.87 17.87
C LYS A 226 -4.06 -14.98 16.36
N VAL A 227 -3.35 -14.12 15.60
CA VAL A 227 -3.33 -14.21 14.14
C VAL A 227 -2.64 -15.51 13.70
N THR A 228 -3.33 -16.31 12.88
CA THR A 228 -2.82 -17.54 12.28
C THR A 228 -2.47 -17.38 10.80
N ARG A 229 -3.10 -16.41 10.14
CA ARG A 229 -2.72 -15.93 8.81
C ARG A 229 -2.74 -14.41 8.82
N LYS A 230 -1.66 -13.80 8.40
CA LYS A 230 -1.53 -12.33 8.32
C LYS A 230 -2.38 -11.76 7.19
N ALA A 231 -2.77 -10.51 7.32
CA ALA A 231 -3.34 -9.76 6.21
C ALA A 231 -2.29 -9.63 5.10
N LYS A 232 -2.73 -9.78 3.83
CA LYS A 232 -1.85 -9.70 2.66
C LYS A 232 -2.42 -8.73 1.64
N PHE A 233 -1.54 -7.89 1.10
CA PHE A 233 -1.87 -6.88 0.11
C PHE A 233 -1.05 -7.04 -1.17
N HIS A 234 -1.73 -6.99 -2.31
CA HIS A 234 -1.14 -6.65 -3.60
C HIS A 234 -1.83 -5.38 -4.07
N VAL A 235 -1.07 -4.30 -4.27
CA VAL A 235 -1.62 -2.98 -4.60
C VAL A 235 -0.93 -2.44 -5.83
N ILE A 236 -1.74 -2.00 -6.79
CA ILE A 236 -1.32 -1.28 -7.98
C ILE A 236 -1.83 0.17 -7.83
N HIS A 237 -0.95 1.14 -8.03
CA HIS A 237 -1.24 2.56 -8.05
C HIS A 237 -0.89 3.12 -9.43
N ASN A 238 -1.86 3.68 -10.14
CA ASN A 238 -1.67 4.24 -11.48
C ASN A 238 -0.88 3.31 -12.42
N GLY A 239 -1.20 2.00 -12.39
CA GLY A 239 -0.59 0.97 -13.23
C GLY A 239 0.78 0.44 -12.75
N HIS A 240 1.32 0.91 -11.62
CA HIS A 240 2.55 0.41 -11.02
C HIS A 240 2.26 -0.40 -9.75
N VAL A 241 2.89 -1.58 -9.63
CA VAL A 241 2.83 -2.36 -8.39
C VAL A 241 3.57 -1.60 -7.30
N ILE A 242 2.86 -1.23 -6.24
CA ILE A 242 3.41 -0.52 -5.08
C ILE A 242 3.52 -1.40 -3.84
N HIS A 243 2.77 -2.50 -3.78
CA HIS A 243 2.95 -3.59 -2.82
C HIS A 243 2.74 -4.91 -3.54
N ASP A 244 3.72 -5.81 -3.48
CA ASP A 244 3.64 -7.11 -4.13
C ASP A 244 3.43 -8.23 -3.10
N HIS A 245 2.16 -8.61 -2.90
CA HIS A 245 1.76 -9.68 -1.98
C HIS A 245 2.33 -9.53 -0.56
N LEU A 246 2.43 -8.28 -0.10
CA LEU A 246 3.02 -7.92 1.20
C LEU A 246 2.14 -8.42 2.36
N GLU A 247 2.74 -9.14 3.28
CA GLU A 247 2.11 -9.53 4.54
C GLU A 247 2.32 -8.46 5.61
N LEU A 248 1.22 -7.98 6.20
CA LEU A 248 1.31 -7.02 7.29
C LEU A 248 1.79 -7.68 8.60
N SER A 249 2.60 -6.95 9.35
CA SER A 249 3.05 -7.37 10.68
C SER A 249 2.06 -7.00 11.81
N GLY A 250 0.91 -6.40 11.49
CA GLY A 250 -0.12 -5.96 12.43
C GLY A 250 -1.13 -5.01 11.79
N GLY A 251 -1.92 -4.29 12.57
CA GLY A 251 -2.85 -3.26 12.07
C GLY A 251 -2.10 -2.03 11.55
N THR A 252 -2.68 -1.29 10.63
CA THR A 252 -2.20 0.03 10.22
C THR A 252 -2.57 1.10 11.25
N GLY A 253 -1.93 2.25 11.19
CA GLY A 253 -2.28 3.40 12.03
C GLY A 253 -1.07 4.12 12.61
N TRP A 254 -1.28 5.38 12.96
CA TRP A 254 -0.25 6.18 13.59
C TRP A 254 -0.05 5.78 15.06
N ARG A 255 1.19 5.51 15.44
CA ARG A 255 1.60 5.17 16.81
C ARG A 255 2.86 5.93 17.23
N GLY A 256 3.31 6.89 16.41
CA GLY A 256 4.61 7.54 16.59
C GLY A 256 5.78 6.60 16.26
N PRO A 257 7.02 7.06 16.41
CA PRO A 257 8.22 6.30 16.07
C PRO A 257 8.59 5.20 17.08
N HIS A 258 7.85 5.07 18.16
CA HIS A 258 8.21 4.21 19.30
C HIS A 258 7.43 2.89 19.34
N SER A 259 6.35 2.77 18.58
CA SER A 259 5.53 1.57 18.59
C SER A 259 4.81 1.37 17.27
N ILE A 260 4.34 0.15 17.04
CA ILE A 260 3.49 -0.23 15.92
C ILE A 260 2.20 -0.85 16.42
N SER A 261 1.12 -0.73 15.62
CA SER A 261 -0.16 -1.34 15.98
C SER A 261 -0.08 -2.86 15.86
N GLU A 262 -0.36 -3.58 16.92
CA GLU A 262 -0.49 -5.02 16.89
C GLU A 262 -1.79 -5.46 16.21
N TYR A 263 -1.86 -6.73 15.82
CA TYR A 263 -3.13 -7.31 15.41
C TYR A 263 -4.09 -7.35 16.61
N LYS A 264 -5.33 -6.95 16.34
CA LYS A 264 -6.44 -7.14 17.28
C LYS A 264 -7.47 -8.03 16.60
N LYS A 265 -7.97 -9.06 17.32
CA LYS A 265 -9.03 -9.93 16.79
C LYS A 265 -10.25 -9.09 16.41
N HIS A 266 -10.77 -9.36 15.24
CA HIS A 266 -11.99 -8.75 14.70
C HIS A 266 -12.77 -9.78 13.89
N GLY A 267 -13.97 -9.42 13.45
CA GLY A 267 -14.81 -10.26 12.61
C GLY A 267 -14.22 -10.55 11.23
N ASP A 268 -14.84 -11.47 10.53
CA ASP A 268 -14.42 -11.91 9.20
C ASP A 268 -14.74 -10.93 8.09
N LYS A 269 -15.57 -9.93 8.36
CA LYS A 269 -15.97 -8.85 7.45
C LYS A 269 -15.95 -7.52 8.19
N GLY A 270 -15.83 -6.45 7.43
CA GLY A 270 -15.96 -5.08 7.88
C GLY A 270 -16.18 -4.16 6.68
N PRO A 271 -16.57 -2.90 6.89
CA PRO A 271 -16.88 -1.96 5.82
C PRO A 271 -15.63 -1.53 5.05
N LEU A 272 -15.82 -1.15 3.78
CA LEU A 272 -14.87 -0.27 3.12
C LEU A 272 -15.08 1.14 3.69
N LYS A 273 -13.98 1.80 4.12
CA LYS A 273 -14.08 3.11 4.75
C LYS A 273 -13.15 4.10 4.07
N MET A 274 -13.58 5.35 3.96
CA MET A 274 -12.78 6.49 3.47
C MET A 274 -12.70 7.56 4.54
N GLN A 275 -11.53 8.21 4.63
CA GLN A 275 -11.22 9.15 5.71
C GLN A 275 -11.56 10.59 5.30
N ASP A 276 -12.19 11.32 6.20
CA ASP A 276 -12.11 12.78 6.25
C ASP A 276 -10.91 13.18 7.12
N HIS A 277 -9.89 13.77 6.52
CA HIS A 277 -8.73 14.34 7.19
C HIS A 277 -8.66 15.88 7.03
N GLY A 278 -9.80 16.50 6.74
CA GLY A 278 -9.94 17.95 6.61
C GLY A 278 -9.57 18.51 5.22
N ASN A 279 -9.25 17.65 4.26
CA ASN A 279 -8.97 18.00 2.87
C ASN A 279 -10.11 17.48 1.98
N PRO A 280 -10.63 18.26 1.01
CA PRO A 280 -11.73 17.83 0.14
C PRO A 280 -11.24 16.86 -0.94
N VAL A 281 -10.85 15.65 -0.52
CA VAL A 281 -10.46 14.56 -1.42
C VAL A 281 -11.72 13.95 -2.04
N ARG A 282 -11.65 13.67 -3.33
CA ARG A 282 -12.76 13.11 -4.11
C ARG A 282 -12.52 11.64 -4.44
N PHE A 283 -13.61 10.84 -4.43
CA PHE A 283 -13.59 9.42 -4.78
C PHE A 283 -14.68 9.11 -5.79
N ARG A 284 -14.38 8.21 -6.74
CA ARG A 284 -15.33 7.73 -7.74
C ARG A 284 -15.02 6.29 -8.16
N ASN A 285 -15.87 5.70 -8.98
CA ASN A 285 -15.68 4.38 -9.59
C ASN A 285 -15.22 3.34 -8.56
N VAL A 286 -16.05 3.10 -7.54
CA VAL A 286 -15.72 2.19 -6.44
C VAL A 286 -16.46 0.88 -6.61
N TRP A 287 -15.72 -0.23 -6.81
CA TRP A 287 -16.31 -1.54 -6.88
C TRP A 287 -15.44 -2.62 -6.21
N ILE A 288 -16.08 -3.69 -5.76
CA ILE A 288 -15.45 -4.80 -5.05
C ILE A 288 -15.88 -6.13 -5.67
N VAL A 289 -14.94 -7.06 -5.79
CA VAL A 289 -15.19 -8.49 -6.04
C VAL A 289 -14.74 -9.27 -4.80
N PRO A 290 -15.64 -9.88 -4.01
CA PRO A 290 -15.27 -10.79 -2.93
C PRO A 290 -14.49 -12.00 -3.45
N ILE A 291 -13.50 -12.49 -2.68
CA ILE A 291 -12.67 -13.66 -3.01
C ILE A 291 -12.52 -14.58 -1.79
#